data_2fa463276e07d17e85fe1f6e729e817e
#
_entry.id   2fa463276e07d17e85fe1f6e729e817e
#
_cell.length_a   1.000
_cell.length_b   1.000
_cell.length_c   1.000
_cell.angle_alpha   90.00
_cell.angle_beta   90.00
_cell.angle_gamma   90.00
#
_symmetry.space_group_name_H-M   'P 1'
#
loop_
_entity.id
_entity.type
_entity.pdbx_description
1 polymer ?
#
loop_
_entity_poly.entity_id
_entity_poly.type
_entity_poly.pdbx_seq_one_letter_code
_entity_poly.pdbx_strand_id
1 'polypeptide(L)'
;MRQKTTHTEKILTEFNYCWPIFSVKHPSVPCPNVEVKKLAPHVGGKTYASGKIILNVTIGKQSTEVIRHVIFHELCHLIHFNHSCEFYNALDELDPLHRKRNGVYLEKRMQNLEKLIEKFEFQ
;
A
#
# COMPACT_ATOMS: atom_id res chain seq x y z
N MET A 1 24.12 8.34 -20.72
CA MET A 1 23.03 8.89 -20.25
C MET A 1 22.33 8.06 -19.31
N ARG A 2 21.78 8.61 -18.31
CA ARG A 2 21.24 7.91 -17.35
C ARG A 2 19.81 7.88 -17.45
N GLN A 3 19.21 6.76 -17.13
CA GLN A 3 17.83 6.71 -17.15
C GLN A 3 17.27 7.00 -15.84
N LYS A 4 16.18 7.72 -15.80
CA LYS A 4 15.50 7.96 -14.59
C LYS A 4 14.54 6.87 -14.37
N THR A 5 14.46 6.38 -13.13
CA THR A 5 13.46 5.40 -12.74
C THR A 5 12.10 6.06 -12.78
N THR A 6 11.17 5.49 -13.48
CA THR A 6 9.82 6.04 -13.55
C THR A 6 9.09 5.78 -12.25
N HIS A 7 8.00 6.50 -12.03
CA HIS A 7 7.18 6.29 -10.84
C HIS A 7 6.60 4.87 -10.85
N THR A 8 6.20 4.39 -12.01
CA THR A 8 5.68 3.02 -12.12
C THR A 8 6.73 2.00 -11.72
N GLU A 9 7.97 2.17 -12.22
CA GLU A 9 9.04 1.24 -11.87
C GLU A 9 9.36 1.29 -10.39
N LYS A 10 9.35 2.48 -9.81
CA LYS A 10 9.62 2.64 -8.40
C LYS A 10 8.55 1.93 -7.57
N ILE A 11 7.29 2.09 -7.92
CA ILE A 11 6.19 1.45 -7.21
C ILE A 11 6.28 -0.06 -7.32
N LEU A 12 6.55 -0.58 -8.51
CA LEU A 12 6.65 -2.02 -8.69
C LEU A 12 7.86 -2.60 -7.96
N THR A 13 8.96 -1.85 -7.91
CA THR A 13 10.12 -2.26 -7.14
C THR A 13 9.75 -2.39 -5.66
N GLU A 14 9.00 -1.43 -5.14
CA GLU A 14 8.59 -1.47 -3.74
C GLU A 14 7.56 -2.58 -3.51
N PHE A 15 6.71 -2.85 -4.48
CA PHE A 15 5.79 -3.97 -4.36
C PHE A 15 6.58 -5.29 -4.26
N ASN A 16 7.63 -5.43 -5.05
CA ASN A 16 8.44 -6.63 -5.01
C ASN A 16 9.20 -6.77 -3.69
N TYR A 17 9.41 -5.68 -3.00
CA TYR A 17 9.98 -5.71 -1.66
C TYR A 17 8.92 -6.14 -0.64
N CYS A 18 7.72 -5.62 -0.76
CA CYS A 18 6.66 -5.84 0.23
C CYS A 18 6.01 -7.22 0.12
N TRP A 19 5.84 -7.72 -1.10
CA TRP A 19 5.12 -8.98 -1.31
C TRP A 19 5.71 -10.16 -0.56
N PRO A 20 7.05 -10.40 -0.61
CA PRO A 20 7.60 -11.54 0.14
C PRO A 20 7.38 -11.42 1.63
N ILE A 21 7.42 -10.20 2.17
CA ILE A 21 7.20 -9.98 3.59
C ILE A 21 5.76 -10.35 3.95
N PHE A 22 4.81 -9.92 3.14
CA PHE A 22 3.39 -10.25 3.35
C PHE A 22 3.17 -11.74 3.19
N SER A 23 3.74 -12.33 2.15
CA SER A 23 3.50 -13.72 1.79
C SER A 23 3.98 -14.70 2.85
N VAL A 24 5.06 -14.37 3.54
CA VAL A 24 5.56 -15.22 4.61
C VAL A 24 4.54 -15.31 5.75
N LYS A 25 3.86 -14.23 6.04
CA LYS A 25 2.87 -14.21 7.11
C LYS A 25 1.50 -14.72 6.66
N HIS A 26 1.22 -14.67 5.38
CA HIS A 26 -0.07 -15.07 4.84
C HIS A 26 0.13 -15.97 3.61
N PRO A 27 0.70 -17.16 3.82
CA PRO A 27 1.12 -17.99 2.68
C PRO A 27 -0.01 -18.55 1.82
N SER A 28 -1.24 -18.53 2.32
CA SER A 28 -2.35 -19.03 1.53
C SER A 28 -2.92 -17.99 0.57
N VAL A 29 -2.46 -16.75 0.64
CA VAL A 29 -2.97 -15.71 -0.22
C VAL A 29 -2.19 -15.73 -1.54
N PRO A 30 -2.87 -15.88 -2.68
CA PRO A 30 -2.16 -15.90 -3.96
C PRO A 30 -1.64 -14.51 -4.28
N CYS A 31 -0.58 -14.45 -5.05
CA CYS A 31 -0.01 -13.17 -5.44
C CYS A 31 -1.04 -12.39 -6.26
N PRO A 32 -1.31 -11.13 -5.92
CA PRO A 32 -2.32 -10.37 -6.62
C PRO A 32 -1.86 -9.93 -8.00
N ASN A 33 -2.82 -9.60 -8.84
CA ASN A 33 -2.53 -8.99 -10.12
C ASN A 33 -2.45 -7.48 -9.86
N VAL A 34 -1.26 -6.92 -10.00
CA VAL A 34 -1.02 -5.51 -9.67
C VAL A 34 -0.88 -4.67 -10.92
N GLU A 35 -1.60 -3.55 -10.95
CA GLU A 35 -1.47 -2.58 -12.02
C GLU A 35 -1.17 -1.22 -11.42
N VAL A 36 -0.38 -0.43 -12.13
CA VAL A 36 -0.12 0.95 -11.72
C VAL A 36 -0.78 1.84 -12.76
N LYS A 37 -1.71 2.66 -12.33
CA LYS A 37 -2.47 3.53 -13.21
C LYS A 37 -2.66 4.88 -12.59
N LYS A 38 -3.05 5.83 -13.39
CA LYS A 38 -3.42 7.13 -12.86
C LYS A 38 -4.82 7.01 -12.30
N LEU A 39 -4.98 7.31 -11.03
CA LEU A 39 -6.28 7.35 -10.37
C LEU A 39 -6.54 8.78 -9.94
N ALA A 40 -7.69 9.02 -9.33
CA ALA A 40 -7.99 10.35 -8.81
C ALA A 40 -6.86 10.77 -7.85
N PRO A 41 -6.54 12.05 -7.79
CA PRO A 41 -5.34 12.49 -7.08
C PRO A 41 -5.25 12.08 -5.62
N HIS A 42 -6.39 11.88 -4.97
CA HIS A 42 -6.40 11.56 -3.56
C HIS A 42 -6.58 10.06 -3.28
N VAL A 43 -6.51 9.23 -4.30
CA VAL A 43 -6.68 7.79 -4.12
C VAL A 43 -5.32 7.14 -4.22
N GLY A 44 -4.88 6.45 -3.17
CA GLY A 44 -3.59 5.76 -3.19
C GLY A 44 -3.64 4.45 -3.95
N GLY A 45 -4.74 3.72 -3.80
CA GLY A 45 -4.90 2.44 -4.48
C GLY A 45 -6.26 1.86 -4.24
N LYS A 46 -6.53 0.75 -4.86
CA LYS A 46 -7.77 0.01 -4.72
C LYS A 46 -7.50 -1.48 -4.74
N THR A 47 -8.21 -2.22 -3.91
CA THR A 47 -8.11 -3.68 -3.88
C THR A 47 -9.48 -4.26 -4.17
N TYR A 48 -9.53 -5.18 -5.10
CA TYR A 48 -10.78 -5.81 -5.49
C TYR A 48 -10.89 -7.22 -4.91
N ALA A 49 -12.11 -7.66 -4.68
CA ALA A 49 -12.36 -8.99 -4.15
C ALA A 49 -11.75 -10.08 -5.01
N SER A 50 -11.57 -9.81 -6.29
CA SER A 50 -10.96 -10.77 -7.21
C SER A 50 -9.47 -10.98 -6.96
N GLY A 51 -8.87 -10.16 -6.13
CA GLY A 51 -7.43 -10.24 -5.87
C GLY A 51 -6.61 -9.29 -6.71
N LYS A 52 -7.27 -8.35 -7.39
CA LYS A 52 -6.55 -7.38 -8.19
C LYS A 52 -6.28 -6.14 -7.35
N ILE A 53 -5.11 -5.58 -7.48
CA ILE A 53 -4.73 -4.34 -6.81
C ILE A 53 -4.34 -3.32 -7.87
N ILE A 54 -4.89 -2.11 -7.77
CA ILE A 54 -4.48 -1.02 -8.62
C ILE A 54 -3.84 0.04 -7.73
N LEU A 55 -2.63 0.46 -8.07
CA LEU A 55 -1.90 1.47 -7.32
C LEU A 55 -1.84 2.75 -8.14
N ASN A 56 -2.04 3.88 -7.49
CA ASN A 56 -2.01 5.17 -8.18
C ASN A 56 -0.56 5.54 -8.47
N VAL A 57 -0.28 5.82 -9.72
CA VAL A 57 1.08 6.17 -10.12
C VAL A 57 1.60 7.40 -9.37
N THR A 58 0.71 8.23 -8.86
CA THR A 58 1.13 9.44 -8.15
C THR A 58 1.78 9.13 -6.80
N ILE A 59 1.57 7.93 -6.23
CA ILE A 59 2.25 7.62 -4.99
C ILE A 59 3.76 7.47 -5.20
N GLY A 60 4.19 7.28 -6.43
CA GLY A 60 5.61 7.21 -6.73
C GLY A 60 6.37 8.47 -6.40
N LYS A 61 5.66 9.58 -6.17
CA LYS A 61 6.30 10.82 -5.77
C LYS A 61 6.60 10.86 -4.28
N GLN A 62 6.07 9.91 -3.54
CA GLN A 62 6.22 9.90 -2.08
C GLN A 62 7.50 9.20 -1.67
N SER A 63 7.81 9.27 -0.38
CA SER A 63 8.98 8.56 0.14
C SER A 63 8.76 7.06 0.06
N THR A 64 9.83 6.31 0.14
CA THR A 64 9.77 4.86 0.14
C THR A 64 8.87 4.34 1.24
N GLU A 65 8.94 4.94 2.42
CA GLU A 65 8.12 4.52 3.55
C GLU A 65 6.64 4.66 3.25
N VAL A 66 6.25 5.77 2.61
CA VAL A 66 4.85 5.99 2.28
C VAL A 66 4.39 5.03 1.20
N ILE A 67 5.22 4.78 0.19
CA ILE A 67 4.87 3.85 -0.87
C ILE A 67 4.65 2.46 -0.29
N ARG A 68 5.55 2.01 0.57
CA ARG A 68 5.43 0.70 1.19
C ARG A 68 4.19 0.61 2.08
N HIS A 69 3.89 1.70 2.79
CA HIS A 69 2.71 1.73 3.62
C HIS A 69 1.44 1.52 2.77
N VAL A 70 1.34 2.22 1.64
CA VAL A 70 0.20 2.06 0.75
C VAL A 70 0.11 0.62 0.25
N ILE A 71 1.25 0.06 -0.14
CA ILE A 71 1.28 -1.31 -0.65
C ILE A 71 0.83 -2.30 0.43
N PHE A 72 1.37 -2.19 1.64
CA PHE A 72 0.97 -3.08 2.72
C PHE A 72 -0.51 -2.90 3.05
N HIS A 73 -1.01 -1.67 3.00
CA HIS A 73 -2.41 -1.39 3.25
C HIS A 73 -3.28 -2.15 2.25
N GLU A 74 -2.93 -2.08 0.96
CA GLU A 74 -3.71 -2.78 -0.06
C GLU A 74 -3.57 -4.29 0.06
N LEU A 75 -2.38 -4.78 0.39
CA LEU A 75 -2.18 -6.21 0.59
C LEU A 75 -3.04 -6.71 1.74
N CYS A 76 -3.15 -5.93 2.82
CA CYS A 76 -3.98 -6.33 3.95
C CYS A 76 -5.45 -6.44 3.56
N HIS A 77 -5.90 -5.68 2.58
CA HIS A 77 -7.26 -5.81 2.10
C HIS A 77 -7.53 -7.14 1.38
N LEU A 78 -6.50 -7.87 1.02
CA LEU A 78 -6.69 -9.21 0.47
C LEU A 78 -7.20 -10.17 1.54
N ILE A 79 -7.00 -9.86 2.81
CA ILE A 79 -7.45 -10.71 3.90
C ILE A 79 -8.53 -10.06 4.76
N HIS A 80 -8.56 -8.73 4.81
CA HIS A 80 -9.56 -8.01 5.60
C HIS A 80 -10.05 -6.80 4.83
N PHE A 81 -11.24 -6.89 4.25
CA PHE A 81 -11.74 -5.79 3.44
C PHE A 81 -12.11 -4.55 4.26
N ASN A 82 -12.55 -4.74 5.50
CA ASN A 82 -12.90 -3.59 6.33
C ASN A 82 -11.69 -3.14 7.14
N HIS A 83 -11.67 -1.88 7.51
CA HIS A 83 -10.61 -1.34 8.36
C HIS A 83 -10.91 -1.69 9.83
N SER A 84 -10.93 -2.99 10.12
CA SER A 84 -11.23 -3.51 11.44
C SER A 84 -9.96 -3.56 12.29
N CYS A 85 -10.10 -3.97 13.54
CA CYS A 85 -8.94 -4.19 14.39
C CYS A 85 -8.02 -5.21 13.78
N GLU A 86 -8.59 -6.27 13.21
CA GLU A 86 -7.79 -7.31 12.58
C GLU A 86 -6.98 -6.76 11.42
N PHE A 87 -7.58 -5.85 10.63
CA PHE A 87 -6.88 -5.23 9.53
C PHE A 87 -5.67 -4.45 10.04
N TYR A 88 -5.87 -3.61 11.05
CA TYR A 88 -4.77 -2.80 11.56
C TYR A 88 -3.72 -3.61 12.29
N ASN A 89 -4.11 -4.71 12.94
CA ASN A 89 -3.14 -5.60 13.56
C ASN A 89 -2.26 -6.24 12.50
N ALA A 90 -2.87 -6.68 11.38
CA ALA A 90 -2.10 -7.26 10.30
C ALA A 90 -1.15 -6.23 9.68
N LEU A 91 -1.64 -5.01 9.51
CA LEU A 91 -0.82 -3.95 8.94
C LEU A 91 0.37 -3.62 9.86
N ASP A 92 0.15 -3.57 11.15
CA ASP A 92 1.21 -3.29 12.10
C ASP A 92 2.29 -4.36 12.10
N GLU A 93 1.91 -5.59 11.85
CA GLU A 93 2.90 -6.67 11.79
C GLU A 93 3.79 -6.54 10.56
N LEU A 94 3.26 -5.96 9.49
CA LEU A 94 4.01 -5.83 8.25
C LEU A 94 4.79 -4.53 8.21
N ASP A 95 4.22 -3.49 8.76
CA ASP A 95 4.81 -2.16 8.69
C ASP A 95 4.78 -1.50 10.06
N PRO A 96 5.62 -1.97 10.98
CA PRO A 96 5.62 -1.41 12.34
C PRO A 96 5.99 0.05 12.38
N LEU A 97 6.62 0.56 11.33
CA LEU A 97 6.98 1.96 11.30
C LEU A 97 5.76 2.86 11.26
N HIS A 98 4.71 2.33 10.72
CA HIS A 98 3.44 3.01 10.69
C HIS A 98 3.03 3.44 12.09
N ARG A 99 3.45 2.73 13.12
CA ARG A 99 3.07 3.05 14.43
C ARG A 99 4.22 3.45 15.30
N LYS A 100 5.36 2.83 15.13
CA LYS A 100 6.38 3.09 16.00
C LYS A 100 7.28 4.17 15.67
N ARG A 101 7.67 4.27 14.51
CA ARG A 101 8.58 5.20 14.17
C ARG A 101 7.97 6.41 13.86
N ASN A 102 6.85 6.54 13.97
CA ASN A 102 6.21 7.65 13.64
C ASN A 102 6.64 8.71 14.42
N GLY A 103 7.49 9.47 14.01
CA GLY A 103 7.54 10.78 14.51
C GLY A 103 6.27 11.39 14.10
N VAL A 104 5.96 12.48 14.68
CA VAL A 104 4.74 13.20 14.43
C VAL A 104 4.53 13.47 12.96
N TYR A 105 5.59 13.88 12.31
CA TYR A 105 5.50 14.23 10.91
C TYR A 105 5.11 13.06 10.01
N LEU A 106 5.77 11.94 10.16
CA LEU A 106 5.49 10.79 9.35
C LEU A 106 4.12 10.24 9.61
N GLU A 107 3.75 10.20 10.88
CA GLU A 107 2.45 9.72 11.27
C GLU A 107 1.34 10.55 10.65
N LYS A 108 1.49 11.86 10.66
CA LYS A 108 0.50 12.72 10.11
C LYS A 108 0.31 12.52 8.62
N ARG A 109 1.40 12.33 7.90
CA ARG A 109 1.30 12.10 6.47
C ARG A 109 0.58 10.81 6.17
N MET A 110 0.89 9.77 6.94
CA MET A 110 0.25 8.48 6.72
C MET A 110 -1.22 8.52 7.06
N GLN A 111 -1.59 9.22 8.11
CA GLN A 111 -2.99 9.35 8.46
C GLN A 111 -3.79 10.05 7.38
N ASN A 112 -3.23 11.09 6.80
CA ASN A 112 -3.91 11.79 5.73
C ASN A 112 -4.08 10.89 4.51
N LEU A 113 -3.05 10.15 4.16
CA LEU A 113 -3.12 9.25 3.03
C LEU A 113 -4.13 8.16 3.26
N GLU A 114 -4.16 7.59 4.45
CA GLU A 114 -5.12 6.55 4.77
C GLU A 114 -6.54 7.05 4.68
N LYS A 115 -6.80 8.24 5.16
CA LYS A 115 -8.13 8.80 5.08
C LYS A 115 -8.60 8.97 3.64
N LEU A 116 -7.67 9.33 2.78
CA LEU A 116 -8.00 9.48 1.38
C LEU A 116 -8.28 8.14 0.73
N ILE A 117 -7.51 7.13 1.09
CA ILE A 117 -7.70 5.79 0.55
C ILE A 117 -9.03 5.22 1.01
N GLU A 118 -9.37 5.39 2.29
CA GLU A 118 -10.60 4.87 2.83
C GLU A 118 -11.83 5.31 2.09
N LYS A 119 -11.80 6.50 1.58
CA LYS A 119 -12.96 7.01 0.88
C LYS A 119 -13.30 6.24 -0.37
N PHE A 120 -12.32 5.59 -0.96
CA PHE A 120 -12.48 4.98 -2.27
C PHE A 120 -12.31 3.50 -2.34
N GLU A 121 -12.06 2.87 -1.21
CA GLU A 121 -11.76 1.46 -1.24
C GLU A 121 -12.89 0.54 -1.47
N PHE A 122 -14.04 0.87 -1.05
CA PHE A 122 -15.16 -0.02 -1.17
C PHE A 122 -16.15 0.47 -2.19
N GLN A 123 -15.79 0.38 -3.40
CA GLN A 123 -16.71 0.80 -4.45
C GLN A 123 -17.29 -0.33 -5.21
#